data_e5086c14c55079e2568a036c66c4d1f8
#
_entry.id   e5086c14c55079e2568a036c66c4d1f8
#
_cell.length_a   1.000
_cell.length_b   1.000
_cell.length_c   1.000
_cell.angle_alpha   90.00
_cell.angle_beta   90.00
_cell.angle_gamma   90.00
#
_symmetry.space_group_name_H-M   'P 1'
#
loop_
_entity.id
_entity.type
_entity.pdbx_description
1 polymer ?
#
loop_
_entity_poly.entity_id
_entity_poly.type
_entity_poly.pdbx_seq_one_letter_code
_entity_poly.pdbx_strand_id
1 'polypeptide(L)'
;LKDVIRDSYSRLIAPAIEREIRNELTEKAEDGAIAVFGKNLTQLLMQPPITGQVVLGWDPAFRTGCKLAVVDPTGKVLGTTVIYPTAPTTPAKIKASKDLLKKIIPKYHISLISLGNGTASRESEQFIVELLKEIPEEHVQYVIVNEAGASVYSASKLATEEFPKFDVGQRSAASIARRLQDPLAELVKIDPKSIGVGQYQHDMNQKKLNEALGGVVEACVNKVGVDLNTASAPLLSYISGISGTIAKNIVAYREANGRFTDRRQLLKVPKLGPKAFEQCAGFMRINQGDNPLDRTSVHPESYEAAKELLAKQGFTAEDLEKGNLSELPATIRDYKKLAEELGIGEITLRDIIKELEKPARDPREEMPKPILRTDVLEMKDLQEGMVLKGTVRNVIDFGAFVDIGVHQDGLVHISEITEKKFIKHPLEAVSVGDIVDVKVLSVDLKRK
;
A
#
# COMPACT_ATOMS: atom_id res chain seq x y z
N LEU A 1 -53.93 -12.18 -37.66
CA LEU A 1 -53.31 -12.78 -36.45
C LEU A 1 -51.80 -12.94 -36.64
N LYS A 2 -51.29 -13.47 -37.75
CA LYS A 2 -49.86 -13.63 -38.03
C LYS A 2 -49.10 -12.30 -38.00
N ASP A 3 -49.68 -11.24 -38.55
CA ASP A 3 -49.04 -9.91 -38.58
C ASP A 3 -48.99 -9.27 -37.18
N VAL A 4 -50.01 -9.48 -36.37
CA VAL A 4 -50.03 -9.04 -34.96
C VAL A 4 -48.98 -9.76 -34.14
N ILE A 5 -48.82 -11.07 -34.33
CA ILE A 5 -47.78 -11.85 -33.64
C ILE A 5 -46.37 -11.36 -34.05
N ARG A 6 -46.14 -11.17 -35.36
CA ARG A 6 -44.86 -10.68 -35.88
C ARG A 6 -44.55 -9.28 -35.36
N ASP A 7 -45.51 -8.39 -35.35
CA ASP A 7 -45.37 -7.03 -34.83
C ASP A 7 -45.07 -7.03 -33.33
N SER A 8 -45.81 -7.82 -32.56
CA SER A 8 -45.59 -7.98 -31.11
C SER A 8 -44.20 -8.52 -30.79
N TYR A 9 -43.74 -9.52 -31.55
CA TYR A 9 -42.40 -10.08 -31.37
C TYR A 9 -41.31 -9.04 -31.67
N SER A 10 -41.38 -8.40 -32.85
CA SER A 10 -40.29 -7.51 -33.31
C SER A 10 -40.22 -6.17 -32.55
N ARG A 11 -41.37 -5.65 -32.10
CA ARG A 11 -41.39 -4.35 -31.37
C ARG A 11 -41.32 -4.48 -29.86
N LEU A 12 -41.80 -5.56 -29.27
CA LEU A 12 -41.95 -5.69 -27.81
C LEU A 12 -41.03 -6.78 -27.25
N ILE A 13 -41.13 -8.02 -27.78
CA ILE A 13 -40.49 -9.18 -27.17
C ILE A 13 -39.00 -9.21 -27.48
N ALA A 14 -38.61 -9.19 -28.74
CA ALA A 14 -37.19 -9.27 -29.13
C ALA A 14 -36.33 -8.13 -28.53
N PRO A 15 -36.73 -6.84 -28.60
CA PRO A 15 -35.96 -5.76 -28.00
C PRO A 15 -35.91 -5.85 -26.46
N ALA A 16 -36.97 -6.41 -25.81
CA ALA A 16 -36.96 -6.61 -24.37
C ALA A 16 -35.95 -7.69 -23.96
N ILE A 17 -35.95 -8.83 -24.65
CA ILE A 17 -35.01 -9.94 -24.41
C ILE A 17 -33.56 -9.51 -24.70
N GLU A 18 -33.32 -8.82 -25.83
CA GLU A 18 -31.99 -8.32 -26.16
C GLU A 18 -31.45 -7.38 -25.08
N ARG A 19 -32.27 -6.49 -24.56
CA ARG A 19 -31.88 -5.57 -23.49
C ARG A 19 -31.60 -6.32 -22.19
N GLU A 20 -32.42 -7.30 -21.83
CA GLU A 20 -32.23 -8.12 -20.63
C GLU A 20 -30.94 -8.90 -20.69
N ILE A 21 -30.65 -9.57 -21.80
CA ILE A 21 -29.39 -10.29 -22.01
C ILE A 21 -28.20 -9.35 -21.94
N ARG A 22 -28.27 -8.16 -22.58
CA ARG A 22 -27.18 -7.16 -22.51
C ARG A 22 -26.95 -6.70 -21.08
N ASN A 23 -28.00 -6.44 -20.32
CA ASN A 23 -27.89 -6.01 -18.93
C ASN A 23 -27.22 -7.09 -18.07
N GLU A 24 -27.65 -8.34 -18.20
CA GLU A 24 -27.03 -9.46 -17.47
C GLU A 24 -25.55 -9.62 -17.80
N LEU A 25 -25.18 -9.54 -19.09
CA LEU A 25 -23.78 -9.62 -19.52
C LEU A 25 -22.95 -8.44 -18.98
N THR A 26 -23.54 -7.23 -19.00
CA THR A 26 -22.88 -6.03 -18.47
C THR A 26 -22.65 -6.15 -16.97
N GLU A 27 -23.67 -6.54 -16.20
CA GLU A 27 -23.54 -6.72 -14.75
C GLU A 27 -22.49 -7.77 -14.40
N LYS A 28 -22.46 -8.88 -15.10
CA LYS A 28 -21.46 -9.94 -14.89
C LYS A 28 -20.04 -9.46 -15.22
N ALA A 29 -19.89 -8.68 -16.27
CA ALA A 29 -18.60 -8.10 -16.65
C ALA A 29 -18.13 -7.05 -15.63
N GLU A 30 -19.03 -6.18 -15.17
CA GLU A 30 -18.74 -5.18 -14.13
C GLU A 30 -18.31 -5.84 -12.82
N ASP A 31 -19.03 -6.85 -12.35
CA ASP A 31 -18.71 -7.57 -11.12
C ASP A 31 -17.33 -8.24 -11.20
N GLY A 32 -17.00 -8.83 -12.36
CA GLY A 32 -15.66 -9.37 -12.63
C GLY A 32 -14.57 -8.32 -12.61
N ALA A 33 -14.80 -7.17 -13.26
CA ALA A 33 -13.86 -6.06 -13.30
C ALA A 33 -13.64 -5.44 -11.91
N ILE A 34 -14.69 -5.20 -11.14
CA ILE A 34 -14.63 -4.66 -9.77
C ILE A 34 -13.86 -5.61 -8.85
N ALA A 35 -14.02 -6.92 -8.99
CA ALA A 35 -13.24 -7.89 -8.22
C ALA A 35 -11.73 -7.80 -8.53
N VAL A 36 -11.34 -7.59 -9.79
CA VAL A 36 -9.94 -7.36 -10.18
C VAL A 36 -9.43 -6.03 -9.61
N PHE A 37 -10.22 -4.96 -9.69
CA PHE A 37 -9.86 -3.65 -9.13
C PHE A 37 -9.62 -3.74 -7.61
N GLY A 38 -10.45 -4.49 -6.90
CA GLY A 38 -10.26 -4.76 -5.47
C GLY A 38 -8.93 -5.45 -5.17
N LYS A 39 -8.54 -6.45 -5.97
CA LYS A 39 -7.24 -7.11 -5.84
C LYS A 39 -6.07 -6.15 -6.09
N ASN A 40 -6.15 -5.35 -7.13
CA ASN A 40 -5.13 -4.36 -7.46
C ASN A 40 -4.99 -3.30 -6.34
N LEU A 41 -6.10 -2.83 -5.79
CA LEU A 41 -6.09 -1.90 -4.65
C LEU A 41 -5.45 -2.55 -3.41
N THR A 42 -5.80 -3.80 -3.12
CA THR A 42 -5.18 -4.55 -2.01
C THR A 42 -3.67 -4.61 -2.16
N GLN A 43 -3.16 -4.90 -3.35
CA GLN A 43 -1.71 -4.95 -3.61
C GLN A 43 -1.03 -3.60 -3.38
N LEU A 44 -1.65 -2.48 -3.78
CA LEU A 44 -1.12 -1.15 -3.51
C LEU A 44 -1.10 -0.80 -2.03
N LEU A 45 -2.19 -1.08 -1.31
CA LEU A 45 -2.34 -0.78 0.11
C LEU A 45 -1.45 -1.64 1.00
N MET A 46 -1.23 -2.89 0.60
CA MET A 46 -0.45 -3.88 1.36
C MET A 46 1.03 -3.91 1.00
N GLN A 47 1.53 -2.94 0.24
CA GLN A 47 2.97 -2.83 0.01
C GLN A 47 3.71 -2.59 1.33
N PRO A 48 4.88 -3.25 1.55
CA PRO A 48 5.67 -3.06 2.74
C PRO A 48 6.12 -1.61 2.91
N PRO A 49 5.99 -1.04 4.10
CA PRO A 49 6.49 0.29 4.37
C PRO A 49 8.02 0.31 4.41
N ILE A 50 8.64 1.40 3.95
CA ILE A 50 10.06 1.65 4.10
C ILE A 50 10.25 2.69 5.20
N THR A 51 10.50 2.22 6.40
CA THR A 51 10.61 3.05 7.60
C THR A 51 12.05 3.47 7.92
N GLY A 52 12.21 4.49 8.75
CA GLY A 52 13.51 4.89 9.31
C GLY A 52 14.40 5.69 8.36
N GLN A 53 13.94 6.08 7.18
CA GLN A 53 14.72 6.81 6.19
C GLN A 53 14.19 8.21 5.93
N VAL A 54 15.08 9.12 5.57
CA VAL A 54 14.73 10.42 5.01
C VAL A 54 14.51 10.26 3.52
N VAL A 55 13.33 10.63 3.05
CA VAL A 55 12.90 10.42 1.66
C VAL A 55 12.74 11.75 0.95
N LEU A 56 13.30 11.85 -0.25
CA LEU A 56 13.04 12.93 -1.20
C LEU A 56 11.89 12.53 -2.13
N GLY A 57 10.72 13.09 -1.93
CA GLY A 57 9.59 12.95 -2.87
C GLY A 57 9.82 13.82 -4.09
N TRP A 58 9.57 13.25 -5.26
CA TRP A 58 9.78 13.89 -6.55
C TRP A 58 8.50 13.75 -7.40
N ASP A 59 7.81 14.87 -7.55
CA ASP A 59 6.66 14.99 -8.46
C ASP A 59 7.18 15.49 -9.82
N PRO A 60 7.31 14.60 -10.83
CA PRO A 60 7.92 14.92 -12.10
C PRO A 60 6.99 15.79 -12.95
N ALA A 61 7.57 16.79 -13.63
CA ALA A 61 6.84 17.63 -14.56
C ALA A 61 7.79 18.25 -15.59
N PHE A 62 7.27 18.57 -16.76
CA PHE A 62 8.03 19.27 -17.79
C PHE A 62 8.11 20.78 -17.53
N ARG A 63 7.16 21.54 -18.08
CA ARG A 63 7.18 23.00 -18.11
C ARG A 63 7.17 23.68 -16.75
N THR A 64 6.42 23.14 -15.81
CA THR A 64 6.23 23.77 -14.48
C THR A 64 7.35 23.47 -13.50
N GLY A 65 8.33 22.66 -13.91
CA GLY A 65 9.41 22.16 -13.04
C GLY A 65 8.97 21.01 -12.13
N CYS A 66 9.93 20.17 -11.76
CA CYS A 66 9.72 19.08 -10.82
C CYS A 66 9.64 19.62 -9.39
N LYS A 67 8.60 19.24 -8.64
CA LYS A 67 8.43 19.64 -7.24
C LYS A 67 9.04 18.59 -6.34
N LEU A 68 9.78 19.04 -5.37
CA LEU A 68 10.51 18.20 -4.44
C LEU A 68 10.06 18.46 -3.00
N ALA A 69 9.96 17.42 -2.20
CA ALA A 69 9.72 17.51 -0.77
C ALA A 69 10.65 16.56 -0.02
N VAL A 70 11.37 17.07 0.96
CA VAL A 70 12.18 16.26 1.88
C VAL A 70 11.32 15.90 3.06
N VAL A 71 11.19 14.61 3.33
CA VAL A 71 10.33 14.08 4.40
C VAL A 71 11.18 13.22 5.34
N ASP A 72 11.12 13.52 6.63
CA ASP A 72 11.85 12.79 7.66
C ASP A 72 11.23 11.40 7.93
N PRO A 73 11.88 10.53 8.72
CA PRO A 73 11.37 9.19 9.01
C PRO A 73 9.99 9.14 9.68
N THR A 74 9.52 10.26 10.24
CA THR A 74 8.19 10.36 10.88
C THR A 74 7.10 10.83 9.93
N GLY A 75 7.43 11.13 8.68
CA GLY A 75 6.51 11.69 7.69
C GLY A 75 6.40 13.22 7.72
N LYS A 76 7.20 13.92 8.54
CA LYS A 76 7.23 15.39 8.61
C LYS A 76 8.01 15.97 7.43
N VAL A 77 7.43 16.97 6.76
CA VAL A 77 8.12 17.69 5.69
C VAL A 77 9.14 18.67 6.29
N LEU A 78 10.42 18.49 5.92
CA LEU A 78 11.55 19.32 6.36
C LEU A 78 11.77 20.51 5.43
N GLY A 79 11.41 20.38 4.16
CA GLY A 79 11.57 21.44 3.16
C GLY A 79 11.02 21.04 1.80
N THR A 80 10.73 22.03 0.99
CA THR A 80 10.25 21.85 -0.40
C THR A 80 11.02 22.76 -1.33
N THR A 81 11.18 22.36 -2.59
CA THR A 81 11.80 23.16 -3.64
C THR A 81 11.28 22.76 -5.01
N VAL A 82 11.62 23.56 -6.03
CA VAL A 82 11.32 23.25 -7.43
C VAL A 82 12.62 23.29 -8.22
N ILE A 83 12.80 22.31 -9.09
CA ILE A 83 13.95 22.20 -10.00
C ILE A 83 13.46 22.02 -11.44
N TYR A 84 14.34 22.29 -12.40
CA TYR A 84 14.02 22.27 -13.83
C TYR A 84 14.98 21.38 -14.62
N PRO A 85 15.02 20.06 -14.33
CA PRO A 85 15.93 19.14 -15.02
C PRO A 85 15.40 18.67 -16.37
N THR A 86 14.09 18.79 -16.62
CA THR A 86 13.36 18.24 -17.77
C THR A 86 12.97 19.33 -18.77
N ALA A 87 12.84 18.96 -20.04
CA ALA A 87 12.47 19.90 -21.10
C ALA A 87 11.11 20.60 -20.86
N PRO A 88 10.93 21.90 -21.23
CA PRO A 88 11.94 22.80 -21.80
C PRO A 88 12.91 23.31 -20.73
N THR A 89 14.20 23.03 -20.88
CA THR A 89 15.24 23.42 -19.92
C THR A 89 16.50 23.93 -20.63
N THR A 90 17.46 24.38 -19.87
CA THR A 90 18.76 24.82 -20.39
C THR A 90 19.88 24.13 -19.59
N PRO A 91 21.11 24.03 -20.16
CA PRO A 91 22.26 23.48 -19.41
C PRO A 91 22.50 24.16 -18.09
N ALA A 92 22.28 25.48 -18.01
CA ALA A 92 22.40 26.25 -16.77
C ALA A 92 21.35 25.83 -15.70
N LYS A 93 20.10 25.59 -16.09
CA LYS A 93 19.04 25.09 -15.19
C LYS A 93 19.30 23.66 -14.73
N ILE A 94 19.80 22.80 -15.62
CA ILE A 94 20.19 21.43 -15.29
C ILE A 94 21.32 21.46 -14.25
N LYS A 95 22.37 22.26 -14.50
CA LYS A 95 23.49 22.43 -13.56
C LYS A 95 23.00 22.96 -12.21
N ALA A 96 22.19 24.03 -12.21
CA ALA A 96 21.63 24.59 -10.97
C ALA A 96 20.81 23.56 -10.19
N SER A 97 20.06 22.70 -10.88
CA SER A 97 19.28 21.60 -10.27
C SER A 97 20.21 20.57 -9.61
N LYS A 98 21.29 20.16 -10.30
CA LYS A 98 22.31 19.25 -9.74
C LYS A 98 23.03 19.86 -8.54
N ASP A 99 23.46 21.12 -8.63
CA ASP A 99 24.17 21.83 -7.56
C ASP A 99 23.28 21.99 -6.30
N LEU A 100 21.97 22.21 -6.49
CA LEU A 100 21.03 22.26 -5.38
C LEU A 100 20.87 20.90 -4.72
N LEU A 101 20.69 19.83 -5.49
CA LEU A 101 20.52 18.46 -4.97
C LEU A 101 21.78 17.99 -4.23
N LYS A 102 22.98 18.26 -4.75
CA LYS A 102 24.25 17.99 -4.09
C LYS A 102 24.40 18.68 -2.73
N LYS A 103 23.68 19.79 -2.50
CA LYS A 103 23.66 20.49 -1.20
C LYS A 103 22.62 19.91 -0.25
N ILE A 104 21.41 19.61 -0.76
CA ILE A 104 20.31 19.17 0.12
C ILE A 104 20.41 17.70 0.51
N ILE A 105 20.96 16.83 -0.35
CA ILE A 105 21.10 15.40 -0.07
C ILE A 105 21.93 15.19 1.21
N PRO A 106 23.19 15.65 1.32
CA PRO A 106 23.94 15.49 2.55
C PRO A 106 23.38 16.32 3.71
N LYS A 107 22.84 17.51 3.44
CA LYS A 107 22.28 18.39 4.49
C LYS A 107 21.16 17.72 5.28
N TYR A 108 20.29 16.98 4.62
CA TYR A 108 19.14 16.31 5.23
C TYR A 108 19.34 14.81 5.42
N HIS A 109 20.52 14.28 5.06
CA HIS A 109 20.83 12.85 5.08
C HIS A 109 19.82 12.03 4.27
N ILE A 110 19.51 12.52 3.06
CA ILE A 110 18.56 11.84 2.17
C ILE A 110 19.21 10.55 1.68
N SER A 111 18.59 9.42 1.97
CA SER A 111 19.06 8.10 1.54
C SER A 111 18.22 7.49 0.42
N LEU A 112 17.02 8.03 0.18
CA LEU A 112 16.06 7.45 -0.76
C LEU A 112 15.29 8.54 -1.52
N ILE A 113 15.16 8.37 -2.84
CA ILE A 113 14.35 9.22 -3.72
C ILE A 113 13.11 8.45 -4.13
N SER A 114 11.93 9.02 -3.86
CA SER A 114 10.64 8.51 -4.30
C SER A 114 10.19 9.28 -5.53
N LEU A 115 10.33 8.70 -6.72
CA LEU A 115 9.98 9.32 -7.99
C LEU A 115 8.58 8.91 -8.40
N GLY A 116 7.67 9.87 -8.62
CA GLY A 116 6.35 9.63 -9.19
C GLY A 116 6.45 9.08 -10.62
N ASN A 117 5.53 8.19 -11.00
CA ASN A 117 5.51 7.55 -12.33
C ASN A 117 4.70 8.33 -13.39
N GLY A 118 4.40 9.60 -13.16
CA GLY A 118 3.61 10.42 -14.08
C GLY A 118 4.39 11.04 -15.22
N THR A 119 3.87 12.16 -15.70
CA THR A 119 4.48 12.90 -16.81
C THR A 119 5.91 13.33 -16.48
N ALA A 120 6.85 13.14 -17.42
CA ALA A 120 8.30 13.40 -17.25
C ALA A 120 9.03 12.50 -16.24
N SER A 121 8.44 11.39 -15.84
CA SER A 121 9.08 10.43 -14.93
C SER A 121 10.39 9.87 -15.52
N ARG A 122 10.37 9.50 -16.80
CA ARG A 122 11.54 8.93 -17.49
C ARG A 122 12.71 9.91 -17.56
N GLU A 123 12.45 11.14 -17.96
CA GLU A 123 13.46 12.19 -18.04
C GLU A 123 14.01 12.54 -16.66
N SER A 124 13.13 12.53 -15.65
CA SER A 124 13.54 12.71 -14.25
C SER A 124 14.40 11.56 -13.76
N GLU A 125 14.07 10.32 -14.11
CA GLU A 125 14.84 9.14 -13.77
C GLU A 125 16.25 9.20 -14.37
N GLN A 126 16.39 9.54 -15.65
CA GLN A 126 17.68 9.72 -16.30
C GLN A 126 18.52 10.77 -15.58
N PHE A 127 17.93 11.92 -15.22
CA PHE A 127 18.61 12.97 -14.48
C PHE A 127 19.05 12.50 -13.07
N ILE A 128 18.19 11.76 -12.35
CA ILE A 128 18.50 11.19 -11.04
C ILE A 128 19.71 10.26 -11.16
N VAL A 129 19.73 9.35 -12.11
CA VAL A 129 20.84 8.40 -12.30
C VAL A 129 22.13 9.09 -12.65
N GLU A 130 22.10 10.12 -13.51
CA GLU A 130 23.30 10.94 -13.77
C GLU A 130 23.80 11.63 -12.50
N LEU A 131 22.90 12.20 -11.71
CA LEU A 131 23.25 12.82 -10.43
C LEU A 131 23.88 11.82 -9.46
N LEU A 132 23.29 10.62 -9.31
CA LEU A 132 23.78 9.60 -8.37
C LEU A 132 25.18 9.10 -8.75
N LYS A 133 25.53 9.05 -10.04
CA LYS A 133 26.90 8.75 -10.51
C LYS A 133 27.92 9.83 -10.11
N GLU A 134 27.48 11.07 -9.89
CA GLU A 134 28.32 12.18 -9.47
C GLU A 134 28.50 12.29 -7.94
N ILE A 135 27.68 11.54 -7.15
CA ILE A 135 27.71 11.53 -5.66
C ILE A 135 27.64 10.10 -5.10
N PRO A 136 28.51 9.19 -5.55
CA PRO A 136 28.42 7.78 -5.14
C PRO A 136 28.64 7.59 -3.63
N GLU A 137 29.35 8.50 -2.97
CA GLU A 137 29.63 8.52 -1.53
C GLU A 137 28.38 8.70 -0.66
N GLU A 138 27.32 9.29 -1.19
CA GLU A 138 26.08 9.52 -0.45
C GLU A 138 25.19 8.26 -0.39
N HIS A 139 25.48 7.22 -1.17
CA HIS A 139 24.78 5.93 -1.19
C HIS A 139 23.25 6.05 -1.37
N VAL A 140 22.80 7.07 -2.09
CA VAL A 140 21.36 7.32 -2.34
C VAL A 140 20.82 6.32 -3.35
N GLN A 141 19.65 5.79 -3.06
CA GLN A 141 18.87 4.93 -3.97
C GLN A 141 17.61 5.65 -4.42
N TYR A 142 16.97 5.16 -5.48
CA TYR A 142 15.66 5.65 -5.89
C TYR A 142 14.70 4.50 -6.18
N VAL A 143 13.43 4.83 -6.16
CA VAL A 143 12.34 3.93 -6.56
C VAL A 143 11.26 4.72 -7.26
N ILE A 144 10.67 4.13 -8.30
CA ILE A 144 9.52 4.70 -8.99
C ILE A 144 8.26 4.28 -8.22
N VAL A 145 7.45 5.27 -7.84
CA VAL A 145 6.24 5.09 -7.04
C VAL A 145 5.01 5.45 -7.87
N ASN A 146 3.97 4.66 -7.75
CA ASN A 146 2.68 4.98 -8.36
C ASN A 146 2.10 6.26 -7.74
N GLU A 147 1.96 7.32 -8.54
CA GLU A 147 1.43 8.62 -8.10
C GLU A 147 -0.10 8.76 -8.29
N ALA A 148 -0.80 7.70 -8.71
CA ALA A 148 -2.24 7.76 -8.93
C ALA A 148 -2.98 8.37 -7.73
N GLY A 149 -3.88 9.31 -8.00
CA GLY A 149 -4.63 10.06 -6.99
C GLY A 149 -3.84 11.13 -6.22
N ALA A 150 -2.52 11.30 -6.42
CA ALA A 150 -1.75 12.35 -5.74
C ALA A 150 -2.26 13.77 -6.07
N SER A 151 -2.66 14.01 -7.31
CA SER A 151 -3.28 15.26 -7.74
C SER A 151 -4.64 15.50 -7.06
N VAL A 152 -5.45 14.46 -6.86
CA VAL A 152 -6.73 14.54 -6.15
C VAL A 152 -6.50 14.88 -4.68
N TYR A 153 -5.57 14.18 -4.02
CA TYR A 153 -5.19 14.48 -2.64
C TYR A 153 -4.69 15.92 -2.51
N SER A 154 -3.73 16.34 -3.33
CA SER A 154 -3.08 17.65 -3.20
C SER A 154 -4.06 18.84 -3.36
N ALA A 155 -5.14 18.66 -4.13
CA ALA A 155 -6.22 19.64 -4.29
C ALA A 155 -7.33 19.52 -3.23
N SER A 156 -7.30 18.49 -2.37
CA SER A 156 -8.34 18.25 -1.37
C SER A 156 -8.31 19.23 -0.21
N LYS A 157 -9.46 19.33 0.48
CA LYS A 157 -9.56 20.09 1.72
C LYS A 157 -8.62 19.54 2.80
N LEU A 158 -8.51 18.21 2.89
CA LEU A 158 -7.60 17.53 3.83
C LEU A 158 -6.14 17.97 3.62
N ALA A 159 -5.65 17.96 2.39
CA ALA A 159 -4.28 18.39 2.08
C ALA A 159 -4.07 19.88 2.35
N THR A 160 -5.11 20.71 2.17
CA THR A 160 -5.07 22.13 2.50
C THR A 160 -4.99 22.36 4.01
N GLU A 161 -5.72 21.60 4.80
CA GLU A 161 -5.65 21.65 6.25
C GLU A 161 -4.30 21.13 6.77
N GLU A 162 -3.76 20.08 6.17
CA GLU A 162 -2.46 19.46 6.53
C GLU A 162 -1.28 20.38 6.15
N PHE A 163 -1.36 21.04 4.99
CA PHE A 163 -0.31 21.91 4.46
C PHE A 163 -0.87 23.24 3.95
N PRO A 164 -1.32 24.14 4.84
CA PRO A 164 -1.98 25.39 4.43
C PRO A 164 -1.07 26.35 3.67
N LYS A 165 0.26 26.23 3.83
CA LYS A 165 1.26 27.11 3.19
C LYS A 165 1.84 26.53 1.91
N PHE A 166 1.53 25.28 1.56
CA PHE A 166 2.07 24.63 0.37
C PHE A 166 1.12 24.76 -0.80
N ASP A 167 1.67 24.87 -2.01
CA ASP A 167 0.91 24.72 -3.24
C ASP A 167 0.58 23.23 -3.51
N VAL A 168 -0.24 22.99 -4.53
CA VAL A 168 -0.68 21.63 -4.90
C VAL A 168 0.48 20.72 -5.30
N GLY A 169 1.51 21.25 -5.96
CA GLY A 169 2.68 20.49 -6.37
C GLY A 169 3.57 20.09 -5.18
N GLN A 170 3.77 20.99 -4.22
CA GLN A 170 4.48 20.70 -2.98
C GLN A 170 3.78 19.64 -2.15
N ARG A 171 2.44 19.70 -2.06
CA ARG A 171 1.61 18.67 -1.39
C ARG A 171 1.70 17.32 -2.09
N SER A 172 1.71 17.32 -3.43
CA SER A 172 1.88 16.11 -4.25
C SER A 172 3.24 15.47 -4.00
N ALA A 173 4.33 16.23 -4.04
CA ALA A 173 5.67 15.73 -3.75
C ALA A 173 5.80 15.14 -2.34
N ALA A 174 5.21 15.78 -1.34
CA ALA A 174 5.16 15.25 0.03
C ALA A 174 4.38 13.93 0.10
N SER A 175 3.26 13.82 -0.60
CA SER A 175 2.47 12.59 -0.68
C SER A 175 3.25 11.46 -1.34
N ILE A 176 3.97 11.73 -2.43
CA ILE A 176 4.80 10.75 -3.15
C ILE A 176 5.91 10.20 -2.22
N ALA A 177 6.54 11.04 -1.40
CA ALA A 177 7.51 10.59 -0.41
C ALA A 177 6.87 9.69 0.66
N ARG A 178 5.76 10.11 1.22
CA ARG A 178 5.05 9.39 2.29
C ARG A 178 4.47 8.06 1.84
N ARG A 179 4.06 7.93 0.56
CA ARG A 179 3.61 6.65 -0.01
C ARG A 179 4.67 5.58 0.05
N LEU A 180 5.94 5.96 -0.02
CA LEU A 180 7.05 5.03 0.11
C LEU A 180 7.29 4.64 1.57
N GLN A 181 7.13 5.59 2.49
CA GLN A 181 7.29 5.35 3.92
C GLN A 181 6.19 4.48 4.49
N ASP A 182 4.92 4.76 4.18
CA ASP A 182 3.76 3.92 4.50
C ASP A 182 2.65 4.11 3.46
N PRO A 183 2.55 3.21 2.47
CA PRO A 183 1.55 3.29 1.41
C PRO A 183 0.12 3.32 1.94
N LEU A 184 -0.21 2.47 2.92
CA LEU A 184 -1.55 2.40 3.48
C LEU A 184 -1.94 3.71 4.17
N ALA A 185 -1.09 4.22 5.05
CA ALA A 185 -1.35 5.44 5.81
C ALA A 185 -1.57 6.67 4.93
N GLU A 186 -0.91 6.72 3.78
CA GLU A 186 -1.05 7.83 2.83
C GLU A 186 -2.21 7.64 1.86
N LEU A 187 -2.40 6.44 1.29
CA LEU A 187 -3.43 6.18 0.29
C LEU A 187 -4.86 6.23 0.84
N VAL A 188 -5.06 5.97 2.12
CA VAL A 188 -6.39 6.12 2.77
C VAL A 188 -6.91 7.56 2.79
N LYS A 189 -6.06 8.55 2.54
CA LYS A 189 -6.45 9.97 2.41
C LYS A 189 -7.13 10.28 1.08
N ILE A 190 -7.13 9.33 0.13
CA ILE A 190 -7.65 9.47 -1.23
C ILE A 190 -8.90 8.62 -1.36
N ASP A 191 -9.94 9.14 -2.04
CA ASP A 191 -11.09 8.32 -2.43
C ASP A 191 -10.58 7.12 -3.27
N PRO A 192 -10.86 5.87 -2.88
CA PRO A 192 -10.36 4.70 -3.59
C PRO A 192 -10.70 4.68 -5.08
N LYS A 193 -11.81 5.29 -5.50
CA LYS A 193 -12.18 5.43 -6.91
C LYS A 193 -11.24 6.36 -7.70
N SER A 194 -10.54 7.26 -7.00
CA SER A 194 -9.55 8.16 -7.60
C SER A 194 -8.16 7.55 -7.69
N ILE A 195 -7.96 6.36 -7.13
CA ILE A 195 -6.76 5.55 -7.31
C ILE A 195 -6.96 4.72 -8.59
N GLY A 196 -6.05 4.84 -9.55
CA GLY A 196 -6.14 4.13 -10.83
C GLY A 196 -5.79 2.65 -10.68
N VAL A 197 -6.75 1.85 -10.23
CA VAL A 197 -6.59 0.39 -10.01
C VAL A 197 -7.14 -0.47 -11.14
N GLY A 198 -7.72 0.14 -12.17
CA GLY A 198 -8.23 -0.56 -13.34
C GLY A 198 -8.64 0.37 -14.47
N GLN A 199 -8.81 -0.20 -15.68
CA GLN A 199 -9.30 0.54 -16.83
C GLN A 199 -10.82 0.68 -16.80
N TYR A 200 -11.34 1.77 -17.38
CA TYR A 200 -12.77 2.01 -17.53
C TYR A 200 -13.56 2.07 -16.20
N GLN A 201 -12.93 2.47 -15.10
CA GLN A 201 -13.61 2.61 -13.80
C GLN A 201 -14.83 3.54 -13.87
N HIS A 202 -14.80 4.57 -14.72
CA HIS A 202 -15.90 5.51 -14.91
C HIS A 202 -17.13 4.91 -15.61
N ASP A 203 -16.97 3.81 -16.34
CA ASP A 203 -18.06 3.11 -17.03
C ASP A 203 -18.79 2.11 -16.11
N MET A 204 -18.21 1.79 -14.96
CA MET A 204 -18.79 0.85 -14.00
C MET A 204 -19.93 1.46 -13.19
N ASN A 205 -20.76 0.62 -12.59
CA ASN A 205 -21.73 1.06 -11.59
C ASN A 205 -21.00 1.69 -10.39
N GLN A 206 -21.09 3.02 -10.27
CA GLN A 206 -20.31 3.81 -9.30
C GLN A 206 -20.66 3.47 -7.84
N LYS A 207 -21.88 3.01 -7.55
CA LYS A 207 -22.29 2.59 -6.22
C LYS A 207 -21.61 1.27 -5.84
N LYS A 208 -21.72 0.25 -6.69
CA LYS A 208 -21.04 -1.05 -6.50
C LYS A 208 -19.54 -0.88 -6.38
N LEU A 209 -18.93 -0.08 -7.25
CA LEU A 209 -17.49 0.22 -7.21
C LEU A 209 -17.08 0.86 -5.89
N ASN A 210 -17.82 1.86 -5.43
CA ASN A 210 -17.51 2.55 -4.17
C ASN A 210 -17.61 1.61 -2.95
N GLU A 211 -18.65 0.80 -2.89
CA GLU A 211 -18.85 -0.17 -1.81
C GLU A 211 -17.72 -1.22 -1.80
N ALA A 212 -17.39 -1.76 -2.97
CA ALA A 212 -16.33 -2.78 -3.10
C ALA A 212 -14.96 -2.25 -2.73
N LEU A 213 -14.54 -1.10 -3.30
CA LEU A 213 -13.22 -0.52 -3.02
C LEU A 213 -13.13 0.01 -1.59
N GLY A 214 -14.19 0.61 -1.05
CA GLY A 214 -14.26 1.02 0.35
C GLY A 214 -14.08 -0.16 1.30
N GLY A 215 -14.75 -1.29 1.02
CA GLY A 215 -14.59 -2.53 1.79
C GLY A 215 -13.16 -3.10 1.73
N VAL A 216 -12.48 -2.97 0.60
CA VAL A 216 -11.06 -3.36 0.48
C VAL A 216 -10.17 -2.51 1.37
N VAL A 217 -10.35 -1.19 1.39
CA VAL A 217 -9.57 -0.30 2.26
C VAL A 217 -9.80 -0.64 3.72
N GLU A 218 -11.06 -0.80 4.13
CA GLU A 218 -11.43 -1.19 5.49
C GLU A 218 -10.77 -2.53 5.90
N ALA A 219 -10.86 -3.54 5.04
CA ALA A 219 -10.24 -4.84 5.28
C ALA A 219 -8.72 -4.75 5.45
N CYS A 220 -8.04 -3.97 4.60
CA CYS A 220 -6.59 -3.76 4.69
C CYS A 220 -6.20 -3.05 5.98
N VAL A 221 -6.90 -1.96 6.33
CA VAL A 221 -6.61 -1.18 7.55
C VAL A 221 -6.82 -2.03 8.80
N ASN A 222 -7.93 -2.77 8.89
CA ASN A 222 -8.19 -3.65 10.04
C ASN A 222 -7.20 -4.82 10.11
N LYS A 223 -6.78 -5.38 8.97
CA LYS A 223 -5.77 -6.44 8.92
C LYS A 223 -4.40 -5.98 9.41
N VAL A 224 -3.98 -4.78 9.04
CA VAL A 224 -2.70 -4.20 9.49
C VAL A 224 -2.79 -3.70 10.92
N GLY A 225 -3.95 -3.15 11.30
CA GLY A 225 -4.12 -2.41 12.55
C GLY A 225 -3.47 -1.02 12.51
N VAL A 226 -3.68 -0.23 13.53
CA VAL A 226 -3.16 1.14 13.61
C VAL A 226 -2.50 1.41 14.95
N ASP A 227 -1.46 2.22 14.98
CA ASP A 227 -0.93 2.78 16.21
C ASP A 227 -1.81 3.98 16.64
N LEU A 228 -2.40 3.87 17.82
CA LEU A 228 -3.35 4.86 18.36
C LEU A 228 -2.71 6.24 18.55
N ASN A 229 -1.40 6.27 18.78
CA ASN A 229 -0.64 7.49 19.04
C ASN A 229 -0.14 8.20 17.77
N THR A 230 -0.08 7.52 16.64
CA THR A 230 0.46 8.08 15.40
C THR A 230 -0.56 8.15 14.26
N ALA A 231 -1.61 7.32 14.30
CA ALA A 231 -2.59 7.24 13.22
C ALA A 231 -3.30 8.57 12.97
N SER A 232 -3.50 8.89 11.70
CA SER A 232 -4.28 10.05 11.25
C SER A 232 -5.79 9.80 11.36
N ALA A 233 -6.59 10.86 11.41
CA ALA A 233 -8.04 10.72 11.45
C ALA A 233 -8.60 9.97 10.21
N PRO A 234 -8.12 10.18 8.97
CA PRO A 234 -8.52 9.37 7.83
C PRO A 234 -8.23 7.87 8.03
N LEU A 235 -7.05 7.50 8.53
CA LEU A 235 -6.69 6.11 8.79
C LEU A 235 -7.59 5.49 9.87
N LEU A 236 -7.79 6.18 10.97
CA LEU A 236 -8.67 5.75 12.07
C LEU A 236 -10.12 5.56 11.61
N SER A 237 -10.62 6.35 10.65
CA SER A 237 -12.00 6.24 10.19
C SER A 237 -12.32 4.94 9.44
N TYR A 238 -11.32 4.18 9.02
CA TYR A 238 -11.48 2.85 8.42
C TYR A 238 -11.42 1.71 9.45
N ILE A 239 -11.15 2.01 10.71
CA ILE A 239 -11.23 1.00 11.78
C ILE A 239 -12.70 0.68 12.08
N SER A 240 -13.00 -0.61 12.25
CA SER A 240 -14.34 -1.09 12.58
C SER A 240 -14.91 -0.36 13.80
N GLY A 241 -16.14 0.12 13.70
CA GLY A 241 -16.81 0.87 14.77
C GLY A 241 -16.41 2.35 14.90
N ILE A 242 -15.48 2.87 14.09
CA ILE A 242 -15.00 4.25 14.15
C ILE A 242 -15.55 5.08 13.01
N SER A 243 -16.43 6.02 13.33
CA SER A 243 -16.87 7.03 12.34
C SER A 243 -15.83 8.15 12.19
N GLY A 244 -15.91 8.91 11.08
CA GLY A 244 -15.03 10.05 10.86
C GLY A 244 -15.06 11.10 11.99
N THR A 245 -16.19 11.25 12.70
CA THR A 245 -16.30 12.13 13.87
C THR A 245 -15.52 11.54 15.05
N ILE A 246 -15.66 10.25 15.32
CA ILE A 246 -14.93 9.57 16.40
C ILE A 246 -13.42 9.60 16.11
N ALA A 247 -13.01 9.37 14.86
CA ALA A 247 -11.61 9.45 14.44
C ALA A 247 -10.98 10.83 14.76
N LYS A 248 -11.68 11.91 14.42
CA LYS A 248 -11.26 13.27 14.78
C LYS A 248 -11.20 13.49 16.29
N ASN A 249 -12.17 12.97 17.04
CA ASN A 249 -12.19 13.06 18.49
C ASN A 249 -11.02 12.30 19.16
N ILE A 250 -10.62 11.16 18.60
CA ILE A 250 -9.43 10.42 19.07
C ILE A 250 -8.17 11.28 18.92
N VAL A 251 -7.98 11.88 17.74
CA VAL A 251 -6.83 12.76 17.50
C VAL A 251 -6.86 13.97 18.43
N ALA A 252 -8.01 14.65 18.57
CA ALA A 252 -8.16 15.79 19.46
C ALA A 252 -7.91 15.42 20.93
N TYR A 253 -8.39 14.25 21.37
CA TYR A 253 -8.14 13.74 22.72
C TYR A 253 -6.64 13.54 22.98
N ARG A 254 -5.93 12.92 22.05
CA ARG A 254 -4.48 12.71 22.09
C ARG A 254 -3.70 14.03 22.15
N GLU A 255 -4.11 15.02 21.39
CA GLU A 255 -3.49 16.35 21.38
C GLU A 255 -3.71 17.10 22.69
N ALA A 256 -4.88 16.96 23.31
CA ALA A 256 -5.24 17.65 24.54
C ALA A 256 -4.71 16.96 25.82
N ASN A 257 -4.65 15.63 25.84
CA ASN A 257 -4.37 14.84 27.04
C ASN A 257 -3.02 14.08 26.98
N GLY A 258 -2.29 14.19 25.88
CA GLY A 258 -1.07 13.41 25.65
C GLY A 258 -1.34 12.02 25.08
N ARG A 259 -0.28 11.22 25.02
CA ARG A 259 -0.32 9.87 24.46
C ARG A 259 -1.27 8.95 25.21
N PHE A 260 -1.91 8.06 24.47
CA PHE A 260 -2.60 6.90 25.04
C PHE A 260 -1.56 5.93 25.62
N THR A 261 -1.76 5.48 26.85
CA THR A 261 -0.94 4.46 27.53
C THR A 261 -1.71 3.17 27.77
N ASP A 262 -3.04 3.21 27.71
CA ASP A 262 -3.95 2.07 27.89
C ASP A 262 -5.13 2.19 26.92
N ARG A 263 -5.51 1.10 26.25
CA ARG A 263 -6.67 1.02 25.35
C ARG A 263 -7.98 1.47 26.00
N ARG A 264 -8.16 1.27 27.31
CA ARG A 264 -9.36 1.70 28.06
C ARG A 264 -9.55 3.21 28.04
N GLN A 265 -8.50 3.99 27.83
CA GLN A 265 -8.62 5.45 27.68
C GLN A 265 -9.47 5.85 26.48
N LEU A 266 -9.64 4.98 25.47
CA LEU A 266 -10.58 5.20 24.37
C LEU A 266 -12.01 5.46 24.85
N LEU A 267 -12.45 4.86 25.95
CA LEU A 267 -13.76 5.10 26.55
C LEU A 267 -13.95 6.54 27.06
N LYS A 268 -12.87 7.31 27.22
CA LYS A 268 -12.91 8.74 27.56
C LYS A 268 -13.05 9.64 26.34
N VAL A 269 -12.91 9.10 25.14
CA VAL A 269 -13.03 9.86 23.88
C VAL A 269 -14.51 10.18 23.61
N PRO A 270 -14.86 11.45 23.34
CA PRO A 270 -16.24 11.83 23.07
C PRO A 270 -16.85 11.02 21.91
N LYS A 271 -18.09 10.52 22.10
CA LYS A 271 -18.86 9.68 21.17
C LYS A 271 -18.32 8.27 20.95
N LEU A 272 -17.24 7.87 21.58
CA LEU A 272 -16.76 6.49 21.57
C LEU A 272 -17.34 5.76 22.79
N GLY A 273 -18.48 5.11 22.57
CA GLY A 273 -19.16 4.33 23.63
C GLY A 273 -18.63 2.89 23.73
N PRO A 274 -19.14 2.09 24.72
CA PRO A 274 -18.70 0.71 24.93
C PRO A 274 -18.80 -0.18 23.69
N LYS A 275 -19.86 -0.06 22.90
CA LYS A 275 -20.07 -0.84 21.69
C LYS A 275 -19.01 -0.53 20.62
N ALA A 276 -18.67 0.74 20.43
CA ALA A 276 -17.60 1.14 19.49
C ALA A 276 -16.23 0.67 20.00
N PHE A 277 -16.00 0.74 21.31
CA PHE A 277 -14.78 0.22 21.92
C PHE A 277 -14.62 -1.28 21.69
N GLU A 278 -15.66 -2.07 21.92
CA GLU A 278 -15.67 -3.51 21.65
C GLU A 278 -15.33 -3.83 20.18
N GLN A 279 -15.80 -3.03 19.25
CA GLN A 279 -15.54 -3.24 17.82
C GLN A 279 -14.12 -2.84 17.39
N CYS A 280 -13.54 -1.79 17.98
CA CYS A 280 -12.28 -1.20 17.50
C CYS A 280 -11.03 -1.63 18.28
N ALA A 281 -11.18 -2.03 19.55
CA ALA A 281 -10.04 -2.16 20.46
C ALA A 281 -8.95 -3.13 19.99
N GLY A 282 -9.32 -4.23 19.35
CA GLY A 282 -8.38 -5.21 18.81
C GLY A 282 -7.51 -4.68 17.67
N PHE A 283 -7.97 -3.67 16.94
CA PHE A 283 -7.28 -3.08 15.80
C PHE A 283 -6.43 -1.86 16.15
N MET A 284 -6.57 -1.33 17.38
CA MET A 284 -5.85 -0.15 17.86
C MET A 284 -4.74 -0.53 18.82
N ARG A 285 -3.50 -0.37 18.37
CA ARG A 285 -2.30 -0.77 19.11
C ARG A 285 -1.68 0.42 19.84
N ILE A 286 -1.01 0.13 20.97
CA ILE A 286 -0.21 1.07 21.74
C ILE A 286 1.18 0.44 21.93
N ASN A 287 2.17 0.89 21.17
CA ASN A 287 3.49 0.26 21.17
C ASN A 287 4.30 0.46 22.47
N GLN A 288 4.01 1.53 23.21
CA GLN A 288 4.68 1.88 24.48
C GLN A 288 3.59 2.26 25.51
N GLY A 289 2.77 1.28 25.88
CA GLY A 289 1.70 1.43 26.85
C GLY A 289 2.02 0.75 28.17
N ASP A 290 1.11 0.93 29.14
CA ASP A 290 1.24 0.34 30.50
C ASP A 290 0.96 -1.18 30.47
N ASN A 291 0.19 -1.65 29.47
CA ASN A 291 -0.13 -3.06 29.30
C ASN A 291 0.55 -3.62 28.04
N PRO A 292 1.46 -4.60 28.16
CA PRO A 292 2.14 -5.19 27.03
C PRO A 292 1.20 -5.80 25.97
N LEU A 293 0.02 -6.28 26.38
CA LEU A 293 -0.99 -6.82 25.46
C LEU A 293 -1.58 -5.77 24.54
N ASP A 294 -1.51 -4.48 24.90
CA ASP A 294 -1.98 -3.39 24.03
C ASP A 294 -1.13 -3.19 22.77
N ARG A 295 0.06 -3.82 22.70
CA ARG A 295 0.90 -3.88 21.49
C ARG A 295 0.42 -4.91 20.46
N THR A 296 -0.42 -5.86 20.90
CA THR A 296 -0.88 -7.00 20.10
C THR A 296 -2.25 -6.74 19.49
N SER A 297 -2.71 -7.60 18.59
CA SER A 297 -4.11 -7.64 18.11
C SER A 297 -5.04 -8.39 19.05
N VAL A 298 -4.55 -8.91 20.18
CA VAL A 298 -5.39 -9.58 21.18
C VAL A 298 -6.45 -8.60 21.68
N HIS A 299 -7.71 -9.01 21.60
CA HIS A 299 -8.80 -8.19 22.05
C HIS A 299 -8.82 -8.08 23.60
N PRO A 300 -9.17 -6.92 24.20
CA PRO A 300 -9.19 -6.76 25.66
C PRO A 300 -10.02 -7.80 26.43
N GLU A 301 -11.09 -8.33 25.83
CA GLU A 301 -11.89 -9.41 26.39
C GLU A 301 -11.10 -10.71 26.61
N SER A 302 -10.06 -10.92 25.80
CA SER A 302 -9.21 -12.12 25.86
C SER A 302 -7.94 -11.92 26.71
N TYR A 303 -7.76 -10.78 27.36
CA TYR A 303 -6.54 -10.48 28.12
C TYR A 303 -6.32 -11.43 29.31
N GLU A 304 -7.37 -11.79 30.01
CA GLU A 304 -7.26 -12.73 31.14
C GLU A 304 -6.87 -14.12 30.63
N ALA A 305 -7.49 -14.59 29.54
CA ALA A 305 -7.12 -15.87 28.93
C ALA A 305 -5.66 -15.85 28.41
N ALA A 306 -5.20 -14.75 27.81
CA ALA A 306 -3.83 -14.59 27.35
C ALA A 306 -2.82 -14.60 28.51
N LYS A 307 -3.11 -13.93 29.60
CA LYS A 307 -2.27 -13.93 30.84
C LYS A 307 -2.22 -15.33 31.47
N GLU A 308 -3.35 -16.01 31.58
CA GLU A 308 -3.42 -17.36 32.11
C GLU A 308 -2.68 -18.35 31.22
N LEU A 309 -2.77 -18.23 29.90
CA LEU A 309 -1.99 -18.98 28.92
C LEU A 309 -0.49 -18.84 29.19
N LEU A 310 0.01 -17.60 29.28
CA LEU A 310 1.42 -17.33 29.53
C LEU A 310 1.87 -17.94 30.87
N ALA A 311 1.12 -17.75 31.92
CA ALA A 311 1.42 -18.31 33.24
C ALA A 311 1.48 -19.85 33.24
N LYS A 312 0.52 -20.51 32.56
CA LYS A 312 0.49 -21.98 32.45
C LYS A 312 1.66 -22.53 31.61
N GLN A 313 2.15 -21.77 30.65
CA GLN A 313 3.29 -22.17 29.80
C GLN A 313 4.64 -21.70 30.38
N GLY A 314 4.66 -21.05 31.54
CA GLY A 314 5.88 -20.61 32.23
C GLY A 314 6.49 -19.31 31.68
N PHE A 315 5.74 -18.52 30.95
CA PHE A 315 6.16 -17.21 30.44
C PHE A 315 5.66 -16.08 31.32
N THR A 316 6.39 -14.96 31.30
CA THR A 316 6.10 -13.77 32.08
C THR A 316 5.64 -12.60 31.21
N ALA A 317 5.12 -11.54 31.81
CA ALA A 317 4.83 -10.28 31.14
C ALA A 317 6.10 -9.65 30.54
N GLU A 318 7.26 -9.85 31.18
CA GLU A 318 8.56 -9.38 30.70
C GLU A 318 8.99 -10.09 29.42
N ASP A 319 8.68 -11.39 29.27
CA ASP A 319 8.93 -12.15 28.04
C ASP A 319 8.10 -11.60 26.88
N LEU A 320 6.85 -11.19 27.16
CA LEU A 320 5.98 -10.53 26.18
C LEU A 320 6.54 -9.16 25.78
N GLU A 321 7.00 -8.34 26.74
CA GLU A 321 7.61 -7.04 26.47
C GLU A 321 8.86 -7.15 25.60
N LYS A 322 9.71 -8.15 25.86
CA LYS A 322 10.95 -8.42 25.12
C LYS A 322 10.74 -9.13 23.80
N GLY A 323 9.52 -9.63 23.51
CA GLY A 323 9.23 -10.40 22.32
C GLY A 323 9.83 -11.82 22.33
N ASN A 324 10.07 -12.40 23.50
CA ASN A 324 10.72 -13.71 23.70
C ASN A 324 9.72 -14.87 23.72
N LEU A 325 8.66 -14.82 22.91
CA LEU A 325 7.57 -15.80 22.91
C LEU A 325 7.56 -16.71 21.66
N SER A 326 8.64 -16.72 20.87
CA SER A 326 8.74 -17.55 19.66
C SER A 326 8.60 -19.06 19.91
N GLU A 327 8.92 -19.52 21.13
CA GLU A 327 8.80 -20.93 21.52
C GLU A 327 7.41 -21.29 22.09
N LEU A 328 6.56 -20.31 22.34
CA LEU A 328 5.22 -20.51 22.91
C LEU A 328 4.39 -21.59 22.14
N PRO A 329 4.33 -21.58 20.80
CA PRO A 329 3.56 -22.60 20.07
C PRO A 329 4.06 -24.01 20.32
N ALA A 330 5.38 -24.19 20.50
CA ALA A 330 6.01 -25.52 20.71
C ALA A 330 5.74 -26.10 22.10
N THR A 331 5.38 -25.28 23.08
CA THR A 331 5.05 -25.74 24.45
C THR A 331 3.66 -26.37 24.53
N ILE A 332 2.80 -26.13 23.55
CA ILE A 332 1.39 -26.55 23.58
C ILE A 332 1.21 -27.87 22.90
N ARG A 333 0.84 -28.90 23.65
CA ARG A 333 0.63 -30.28 23.15
C ARG A 333 -0.79 -30.53 22.69
N ASP A 334 -1.78 -29.95 23.36
CA ASP A 334 -3.21 -30.16 23.10
C ASP A 334 -3.96 -28.82 23.15
N TYR A 335 -4.19 -28.25 21.96
CA TYR A 335 -4.87 -26.95 21.81
C TYR A 335 -6.34 -26.99 22.26
N LYS A 336 -7.03 -28.10 22.02
CA LYS A 336 -8.43 -28.25 22.37
C LYS A 336 -8.63 -28.27 23.88
N LYS A 337 -7.84 -29.09 24.58
CA LYS A 337 -7.90 -29.18 26.04
C LYS A 337 -7.53 -27.86 26.70
N LEU A 338 -6.47 -27.19 26.19
CA LEU A 338 -6.03 -25.91 26.72
C LEU A 338 -7.09 -24.81 26.50
N ALA A 339 -7.76 -24.80 25.35
CA ALA A 339 -8.85 -23.87 25.07
C ALA A 339 -10.03 -24.06 26.02
N GLU A 340 -10.41 -25.32 26.30
CA GLU A 340 -11.47 -25.64 27.29
C GLU A 340 -11.08 -25.18 28.71
N GLU A 341 -9.83 -25.37 29.11
CA GLU A 341 -9.29 -24.90 30.41
C GLU A 341 -9.28 -23.38 30.55
N LEU A 342 -9.04 -22.66 29.45
CA LEU A 342 -9.04 -21.20 29.40
C LEU A 342 -10.44 -20.60 29.18
N GLY A 343 -11.46 -21.43 28.94
CA GLY A 343 -12.83 -20.98 28.70
C GLY A 343 -13.02 -20.24 27.37
N ILE A 344 -12.17 -20.51 26.35
CA ILE A 344 -12.21 -19.88 25.04
C ILE A 344 -12.30 -20.91 23.92
N GLY A 345 -12.62 -20.47 22.69
CA GLY A 345 -12.61 -21.34 21.53
C GLY A 345 -11.19 -21.69 21.07
N GLU A 346 -11.00 -22.88 20.48
CA GLU A 346 -9.69 -23.29 19.94
C GLU A 346 -9.15 -22.34 18.86
N ILE A 347 -10.02 -21.79 18.03
CA ILE A 347 -9.63 -20.80 17.00
C ILE A 347 -9.10 -19.53 17.69
N THR A 348 -9.82 -19.02 18.69
CA THR A 348 -9.38 -17.86 19.46
C THR A 348 -8.05 -18.10 20.16
N LEU A 349 -7.84 -19.29 20.71
CA LEU A 349 -6.55 -19.66 21.32
C LEU A 349 -5.42 -19.63 20.29
N ARG A 350 -5.62 -20.18 19.12
CA ARG A 350 -4.62 -20.16 18.02
C ARG A 350 -4.27 -18.75 17.58
N ASP A 351 -5.28 -17.88 17.49
CA ASP A 351 -5.08 -16.47 17.12
C ASP A 351 -4.29 -15.72 18.21
N ILE A 352 -4.63 -15.92 19.48
CA ILE A 352 -3.87 -15.35 20.61
C ILE A 352 -2.41 -15.81 20.57
N ILE A 353 -2.15 -17.10 20.40
CA ILE A 353 -0.78 -17.65 20.35
C ILE A 353 0.01 -17.03 19.21
N LYS A 354 -0.58 -16.96 18.01
CA LYS A 354 0.05 -16.34 16.84
C LYS A 354 0.40 -14.89 17.07
N GLU A 355 -0.44 -14.12 17.74
CA GLU A 355 -0.20 -12.73 18.08
C GLU A 355 0.87 -12.56 19.19
N LEU A 356 0.91 -13.47 20.16
CA LEU A 356 1.91 -13.46 21.22
C LEU A 356 3.29 -13.90 20.73
N GLU A 357 3.35 -14.83 19.79
CA GLU A 357 4.61 -15.29 19.16
C GLU A 357 5.38 -14.13 18.51
N LYS A 358 4.68 -13.23 17.84
CA LYS A 358 5.24 -12.04 17.19
C LYS A 358 4.37 -10.82 17.50
N PRO A 359 4.52 -10.21 18.68
CA PRO A 359 3.76 -9.02 19.04
C PRO A 359 4.00 -7.87 18.06
N ALA A 360 2.95 -7.14 17.72
CA ALA A 360 3.00 -5.99 16.78
C ALA A 360 3.48 -6.34 15.38
N ARG A 361 3.34 -7.59 14.91
CA ARG A 361 3.66 -8.00 13.56
C ARG A 361 2.86 -7.17 12.55
N ASP A 362 3.57 -6.62 11.58
CA ASP A 362 2.96 -6.03 10.40
C ASP A 362 2.83 -7.11 9.30
N PRO A 363 1.61 -7.49 8.88
CA PRO A 363 1.42 -8.52 7.86
C PRO A 363 2.01 -8.13 6.49
N ARG A 364 2.37 -6.88 6.30
CA ARG A 364 3.02 -6.37 5.07
C ARG A 364 4.51 -6.73 5.00
N GLU A 365 5.15 -7.08 6.12
CA GLU A 365 6.57 -7.46 6.13
C GLU A 365 6.87 -8.73 5.31
N GLU A 366 5.86 -9.58 5.12
CA GLU A 366 5.96 -10.80 4.31
C GLU A 366 5.74 -10.55 2.81
N MET A 367 5.30 -9.35 2.45
CA MET A 367 5.08 -8.97 1.05
C MET A 367 6.40 -8.59 0.38
N PRO A 368 6.50 -8.74 -0.95
CA PRO A 368 7.69 -8.34 -1.70
C PRO A 368 8.00 -6.86 -1.50
N LYS A 369 9.25 -6.56 -1.11
CA LYS A 369 9.70 -5.17 -0.94
C LYS A 369 9.95 -4.51 -2.29
N PRO A 370 9.71 -3.18 -2.44
CA PRO A 370 10.06 -2.46 -3.65
C PRO A 370 11.54 -2.63 -4.02
N ILE A 371 11.83 -2.72 -5.32
CA ILE A 371 13.20 -2.81 -5.81
C ILE A 371 13.81 -1.40 -5.78
N LEU A 372 14.83 -1.20 -4.94
CA LEU A 372 15.59 0.03 -4.88
C LEU A 372 16.69 0.02 -5.95
N ARG A 373 16.87 1.13 -6.65
CA ARG A 373 17.76 1.25 -7.81
C ARG A 373 18.81 2.34 -7.60
N THR A 374 19.91 2.18 -8.30
CA THR A 374 20.99 3.18 -8.41
C THR A 374 21.29 3.57 -9.85
N ASP A 375 20.82 2.75 -10.80
CA ASP A 375 21.08 2.89 -12.23
C ASP A 375 19.84 2.56 -13.06
N VAL A 376 19.79 3.03 -14.29
CA VAL A 376 18.79 2.64 -15.31
C VAL A 376 19.46 1.63 -16.24
N LEU A 377 18.81 0.48 -16.42
CA LEU A 377 19.10 -0.43 -17.51
C LEU A 377 18.33 0.03 -18.75
N GLU A 378 19.03 0.25 -19.83
CA GLU A 378 18.40 0.42 -21.15
C GLU A 378 18.34 -0.93 -21.86
N MET A 379 17.38 -1.09 -22.81
CA MET A 379 17.27 -2.35 -23.58
C MET A 379 18.58 -2.75 -24.29
N LYS A 380 19.40 -1.77 -24.68
CA LYS A 380 20.71 -2.02 -25.29
C LYS A 380 21.75 -2.61 -24.33
N ASP A 381 21.54 -2.44 -23.03
CA ASP A 381 22.44 -2.94 -21.98
C ASP A 381 22.12 -4.39 -21.59
N LEU A 382 20.97 -4.89 -22.05
CA LEU A 382 20.56 -6.28 -21.81
C LEU A 382 21.39 -7.23 -22.68
N GLN A 383 21.92 -8.26 -22.03
CA GLN A 383 22.64 -9.36 -22.67
C GLN A 383 21.94 -10.68 -22.38
N GLU A 384 21.96 -11.59 -23.36
CA GLU A 384 21.46 -12.96 -23.15
C GLU A 384 22.21 -13.63 -22.00
N GLY A 385 21.44 -14.29 -21.15
CA GLY A 385 21.97 -14.94 -19.94
C GLY A 385 21.98 -14.08 -18.69
N MET A 386 21.75 -12.76 -18.76
CA MET A 386 21.61 -11.90 -17.56
C MET A 386 20.45 -12.37 -16.70
N VAL A 387 20.68 -12.43 -15.38
CA VAL A 387 19.64 -12.69 -14.39
C VAL A 387 19.32 -11.37 -13.69
N LEU A 388 18.06 -10.94 -13.75
CA LEU A 388 17.60 -9.67 -13.24
C LEU A 388 16.40 -9.89 -12.32
N LYS A 389 16.27 -9.07 -11.30
CA LYS A 389 15.03 -8.99 -10.52
C LYS A 389 14.00 -8.16 -11.25
N GLY A 390 12.80 -8.68 -11.37
CA GLY A 390 11.69 -7.99 -12.00
C GLY A 390 10.41 -8.09 -11.19
N THR A 391 9.48 -7.18 -11.48
CA THR A 391 8.15 -7.18 -10.89
C THR A 391 7.14 -7.62 -11.94
N VAL A 392 6.32 -8.61 -11.64
CA VAL A 392 5.23 -9.06 -12.52
C VAL A 392 4.18 -7.95 -12.64
N ARG A 393 4.02 -7.41 -13.85
CA ARG A 393 3.09 -6.31 -14.15
C ARG A 393 1.73 -6.81 -14.63
N ASN A 394 1.75 -7.85 -15.45
CA ASN A 394 0.54 -8.42 -16.03
C ASN A 394 0.72 -9.92 -16.27
N VAL A 395 -0.36 -10.67 -16.12
CA VAL A 395 -0.40 -12.11 -16.36
C VAL A 395 -1.52 -12.41 -17.34
N ILE A 396 -1.18 -13.08 -18.44
CA ILE A 396 -2.09 -13.44 -19.52
C ILE A 396 -1.96 -14.93 -19.84
N ASP A 397 -2.84 -15.47 -20.67
CA ASP A 397 -2.94 -16.92 -20.95
C ASP A 397 -1.63 -17.57 -21.40
N PHE A 398 -0.81 -16.85 -22.16
CA PHE A 398 0.42 -17.38 -22.74
C PHE A 398 1.71 -16.93 -22.02
N GLY A 399 1.63 -16.17 -20.92
CA GLY A 399 2.80 -15.76 -20.19
C GLY A 399 2.57 -14.64 -19.18
N ALA A 400 3.66 -14.12 -18.65
CA ALA A 400 3.68 -12.99 -17.73
C ALA A 400 4.56 -11.86 -18.28
N PHE A 401 4.10 -10.63 -18.13
CA PHE A 401 4.90 -9.43 -18.40
C PHE A 401 5.59 -8.99 -17.12
N VAL A 402 6.90 -8.84 -17.18
CA VAL A 402 7.76 -8.53 -16.03
C VAL A 402 8.56 -7.27 -16.29
N ASP A 403 8.39 -6.28 -15.42
CA ASP A 403 9.21 -5.07 -15.41
C ASP A 403 10.58 -5.39 -14.78
N ILE A 404 11.62 -5.41 -15.61
CA ILE A 404 13.01 -5.67 -15.21
C ILE A 404 13.84 -4.36 -15.10
N GLY A 405 13.17 -3.20 -15.17
CA GLY A 405 13.83 -1.91 -15.06
C GLY A 405 14.30 -1.30 -16.37
N VAL A 406 14.08 -1.95 -17.49
CA VAL A 406 14.14 -1.34 -18.81
C VAL A 406 12.74 -0.82 -19.16
N HIS A 407 12.62 0.29 -19.84
CA HIS A 407 11.35 0.99 -20.09
C HIS A 407 10.26 0.18 -20.85
N GLN A 408 10.44 -1.11 -20.94
CA GLN A 408 9.52 -2.06 -21.58
C GLN A 408 9.51 -3.35 -20.79
N ASP A 409 8.31 -3.86 -20.53
CA ASP A 409 8.16 -5.13 -19.83
C ASP A 409 8.66 -6.28 -20.70
N GLY A 410 9.44 -7.18 -20.10
CA GLY A 410 9.86 -8.42 -20.73
C GLY A 410 8.73 -9.46 -20.66
N LEU A 411 8.55 -10.23 -21.73
CA LEU A 411 7.61 -11.35 -21.74
C LEU A 411 8.31 -12.64 -21.27
N VAL A 412 7.79 -13.25 -20.24
CA VAL A 412 8.12 -14.62 -19.82
C VAL A 412 7.00 -15.52 -20.36
N HIS A 413 7.30 -16.30 -21.41
CA HIS A 413 6.33 -17.24 -21.98
C HIS A 413 5.99 -18.34 -20.98
N ILE A 414 4.79 -18.90 -21.05
CA ILE A 414 4.31 -19.92 -20.11
C ILE A 414 5.23 -21.13 -20.01
N SER A 415 5.91 -21.52 -21.12
CA SER A 415 6.88 -22.60 -21.14
C SER A 415 8.15 -22.33 -20.33
N GLU A 416 8.46 -21.05 -20.07
CA GLU A 416 9.69 -20.60 -19.40
C GLU A 416 9.47 -20.22 -17.92
N ILE A 417 8.23 -20.27 -17.42
CA ILE A 417 7.91 -19.88 -16.05
C ILE A 417 8.42 -20.89 -15.03
N THR A 418 8.38 -22.18 -15.36
CA THR A 418 8.85 -23.24 -14.46
C THR A 418 9.28 -24.51 -15.21
N GLU A 419 10.39 -25.07 -14.79
CA GLU A 419 10.90 -26.36 -15.30
C GLU A 419 10.36 -27.57 -14.50
N LYS A 420 9.76 -27.30 -13.33
CA LYS A 420 9.43 -28.37 -12.36
C LYS A 420 8.03 -28.94 -12.52
N LYS A 421 7.11 -28.24 -13.16
CA LYS A 421 5.70 -28.61 -13.25
C LYS A 421 5.07 -28.05 -14.52
N PHE A 422 4.29 -28.87 -15.22
CA PHE A 422 3.44 -28.36 -16.28
C PHE A 422 2.30 -27.50 -15.67
N ILE A 423 2.20 -26.26 -16.09
CA ILE A 423 1.14 -25.33 -15.69
C ILE A 423 0.22 -25.07 -16.89
N LYS A 424 -1.08 -24.99 -16.64
CA LYS A 424 -2.09 -24.70 -17.67
C LYS A 424 -2.28 -23.22 -17.87
N HIS A 425 -2.06 -22.44 -16.81
CA HIS A 425 -2.19 -20.99 -16.84
C HIS A 425 -1.07 -20.35 -15.98
N PRO A 426 -0.46 -19.24 -16.41
CA PRO A 426 0.62 -18.58 -15.67
C PRO A 426 0.27 -18.18 -14.23
N LEU A 427 -1.00 -17.86 -13.93
CA LEU A 427 -1.48 -17.57 -12.57
C LEU A 427 -1.35 -18.72 -11.57
N GLU A 428 -1.06 -19.95 -12.04
CA GLU A 428 -0.75 -21.06 -11.15
C GLU A 428 0.65 -20.97 -10.53
N ALA A 429 1.52 -20.11 -11.10
CA ALA A 429 2.91 -19.99 -10.69
C ALA A 429 3.30 -18.56 -10.26
N VAL A 430 2.69 -17.53 -10.86
CA VAL A 430 3.02 -16.13 -10.59
C VAL A 430 1.76 -15.27 -10.52
N SER A 431 1.81 -14.23 -9.71
CA SER A 431 0.74 -13.22 -9.55
C SER A 431 1.26 -11.83 -9.87
N VAL A 432 0.36 -10.93 -10.27
CA VAL A 432 0.71 -9.52 -10.48
C VAL A 432 1.24 -8.93 -9.17
N GLY A 433 2.38 -8.25 -9.24
CA GLY A 433 3.07 -7.70 -8.09
C GLY A 433 4.18 -8.59 -7.51
N ASP A 434 4.28 -9.86 -7.91
CA ASP A 434 5.37 -10.73 -7.47
C ASP A 434 6.72 -10.20 -7.95
N ILE A 435 7.73 -10.33 -7.08
CA ILE A 435 9.14 -10.10 -7.45
C ILE A 435 9.76 -11.44 -7.80
N VAL A 436 10.25 -11.53 -9.02
CA VAL A 436 10.80 -12.76 -9.60
C VAL A 436 12.22 -12.53 -10.13
N ASP A 437 13.05 -13.55 -10.07
CA ASP A 437 14.32 -13.54 -10.79
C ASP A 437 14.07 -14.09 -12.20
N VAL A 438 14.38 -13.29 -13.22
CA VAL A 438 14.20 -13.65 -14.63
C VAL A 438 15.53 -13.66 -15.36
N LYS A 439 15.70 -14.63 -16.24
CA LYS A 439 16.86 -14.72 -17.12
C LYS A 439 16.52 -14.20 -18.51
N VAL A 440 17.32 -13.28 -19.02
CA VAL A 440 17.19 -12.77 -20.39
C VAL A 440 17.55 -13.89 -21.38
N LEU A 441 16.59 -14.31 -22.20
CA LEU A 441 16.78 -15.34 -23.21
C LEU A 441 17.10 -14.73 -24.57
N SER A 442 16.46 -13.62 -24.93
CA SER A 442 16.71 -12.89 -26.15
C SER A 442 16.27 -11.43 -26.03
N VAL A 443 16.86 -10.54 -26.79
CA VAL A 443 16.50 -9.11 -26.85
C VAL A 443 16.21 -8.71 -28.28
N ASP A 444 14.99 -8.27 -28.57
CA ASP A 444 14.59 -7.77 -29.89
C ASP A 444 14.44 -6.24 -29.87
N LEU A 445 15.52 -5.56 -30.23
CA LEU A 445 15.56 -4.09 -30.28
C LEU A 445 14.66 -3.46 -31.35
N LYS A 446 14.16 -4.25 -32.33
CA LYS A 446 13.32 -3.76 -33.42
C LYS A 446 11.83 -3.80 -33.12
N ARG A 447 11.41 -4.77 -32.32
CA ARG A 447 9.99 -4.93 -31.97
C ARG A 447 9.58 -4.15 -30.72
N LYS A 448 10.55 -3.63 -30.00
CA LYS A 448 10.37 -2.89 -28.71
C LYS A 448 9.49 -3.62 -27.72
#